data_3d7c319f4f9ed2ba8143d3e4a9c66311
#
_entry.id   3d7c319f4f9ed2ba8143d3e4a9c66311
#
_cell.length_a   1.000
_cell.length_b   1.000
_cell.length_c   1.000
_cell.angle_alpha   90.00
_cell.angle_beta   90.00
_cell.angle_gamma   90.00
#
_symmetry.space_group_name_H-M   'P 1'
#
loop_
_entity.id
_entity.type
_entity.pdbx_description
1 polymer ?
#
loop_
_entity_poly.entity_id
_entity_poly.type
_entity_poly.pdbx_seq_one_letter_code
_entity_poly.pdbx_strand_id
1 'polypeptide(L)'
;KLILKGIPFDGVTIQEVANQIICKQKSEKKLPSWFNAKNIYYPPKVSIEQTSSEVTASYKSGIVSGKSILDLTGGFGVDSYYFSKLFQKVIHCEITKSISEIAAHNFKQLAILNIETISENGLEYLKKSTEIFDVIYIDPSRRNDVKEKVFLLKDCEPNIPENIDLLFKKTKTILLKRSEE
;
A
#
# COMPACT_ATOMS: atom_id res chain seq x y z
N LYS A 1 -20.38 22.31 8.22
CA LYS A 1 -20.51 23.33 9.32
C LYS A 1 -19.14 23.71 9.93
N LEU A 2 -18.18 22.78 10.11
CA LEU A 2 -16.82 23.07 10.61
C LEU A 2 -16.02 24.01 9.70
N ILE A 3 -16.12 23.83 8.38
CA ILE A 3 -15.42 24.66 7.39
C ILE A 3 -15.82 26.14 7.47
N LEU A 4 -17.05 26.43 7.84
CA LEU A 4 -17.58 27.79 7.93
C LEU A 4 -17.30 28.50 9.28
N LYS A 5 -16.95 27.74 10.33
CA LYS A 5 -16.74 28.28 11.69
C LYS A 5 -15.26 28.40 12.09
N GLY A 6 -14.33 28.00 11.21
CA GLY A 6 -12.92 27.86 11.54
C GLY A 6 -12.65 26.56 12.30
N ILE A 7 -11.38 26.17 12.38
CA ILE A 7 -10.92 24.97 13.09
C ILE A 7 -10.40 25.43 14.46
N PRO A 8 -10.84 24.81 15.58
CA PRO A 8 -10.38 25.17 16.91
C PRO A 8 -8.99 24.57 17.27
N PHE A 9 -8.21 24.10 16.28
CA PHE A 9 -6.93 23.44 16.48
C PHE A 9 -5.81 24.20 15.77
N ASP A 10 -4.78 24.58 16.52
CA ASP A 10 -3.57 25.18 15.96
C ASP A 10 -2.75 24.16 15.17
N GLY A 11 -2.14 24.60 14.07
CA GLY A 11 -1.24 23.77 13.26
C GLY A 11 -1.92 22.79 12.30
N VAL A 12 -3.26 22.80 12.18
CA VAL A 12 -4.01 21.93 11.26
C VAL A 12 -4.77 22.79 10.26
N THR A 13 -4.75 22.44 8.98
CA THR A 13 -5.48 23.15 7.93
C THR A 13 -6.90 22.64 7.75
N ILE A 14 -7.80 23.52 7.27
CA ILE A 14 -9.19 23.13 6.91
C ILE A 14 -9.19 22.00 5.87
N GLN A 15 -8.29 22.07 4.90
CA GLN A 15 -8.12 21.08 3.84
C GLN A 15 -7.73 19.70 4.39
N GLU A 16 -6.85 19.69 5.38
CA GLU A 16 -6.41 18.45 6.03
C GLU A 16 -7.57 17.80 6.80
N VAL A 17 -8.29 18.56 7.62
CA VAL A 17 -9.47 18.05 8.33
C VAL A 17 -10.53 17.55 7.35
N ALA A 18 -10.81 18.31 6.29
CA ALA A 18 -11.77 17.89 5.26
C ALA A 18 -11.33 16.56 4.58
N ASN A 19 -10.05 16.44 4.25
CA ASN A 19 -9.50 15.21 3.68
C ASN A 19 -9.69 14.02 4.64
N GLN A 20 -9.35 14.18 5.94
CA GLN A 20 -9.50 13.12 6.95
C GLN A 20 -10.96 12.67 7.07
N ILE A 21 -11.92 13.60 7.10
CA ILE A 21 -13.36 13.28 7.19
C ILE A 21 -13.83 12.54 5.94
N ILE A 22 -13.51 13.05 4.75
CA ILE A 22 -13.91 12.44 3.48
C ILE A 22 -13.32 11.04 3.33
N CYS A 23 -12.03 10.87 3.62
CA CYS A 23 -11.34 9.61 3.49
C CYS A 23 -11.86 8.57 4.51
N LYS A 24 -12.15 9.00 5.75
CA LYS A 24 -12.80 8.14 6.74
C LYS A 24 -14.17 7.66 6.25
N GLN A 25 -15.03 8.55 5.76
CA GLN A 25 -16.34 8.18 5.21
C GLN A 25 -16.23 7.19 4.03
N LYS A 26 -15.28 7.43 3.10
CA LYS A 26 -15.03 6.51 1.98
C LYS A 26 -14.54 5.13 2.44
N SER A 27 -13.88 5.07 3.59
CA SER A 27 -13.35 3.84 4.17
C SER A 27 -14.42 2.98 4.85
N GLU A 28 -15.57 3.50 5.18
CA GLU A 28 -16.62 2.79 5.95
C GLU A 28 -16.96 1.41 5.37
N LYS A 29 -17.20 1.33 4.05
CA LYS A 29 -17.52 0.07 3.37
C LYS A 29 -16.29 -0.63 2.78
N LYS A 30 -15.29 0.15 2.36
CA LYS A 30 -14.12 -0.36 1.65
C LYS A 30 -13.06 -0.90 2.59
N LEU A 31 -12.88 -0.26 3.75
CA LEU A 31 -11.82 -0.50 4.74
C LEU A 31 -12.38 -0.47 6.17
N PRO A 32 -13.33 -1.36 6.52
CA PRO A 32 -13.98 -1.34 7.83
C PRO A 32 -13.02 -1.48 9.00
N SER A 33 -11.90 -2.20 8.87
CA SER A 33 -10.88 -2.29 9.93
C SER A 33 -10.24 -0.94 10.23
N TRP A 34 -9.89 -0.16 9.21
CA TRP A 34 -9.38 1.22 9.36
C TRP A 34 -10.45 2.17 9.87
N PHE A 35 -11.67 2.06 9.34
CA PHE A 35 -12.78 2.92 9.76
C PHE A 35 -13.09 2.81 11.24
N ASN A 36 -13.07 1.59 11.79
CA ASN A 36 -13.39 1.31 13.17
C ASN A 36 -12.20 1.47 14.13
N ALA A 37 -10.97 1.45 13.64
CA ALA A 37 -9.79 1.65 14.46
C ALA A 37 -9.64 3.11 14.88
N LYS A 38 -9.09 3.31 16.09
CA LYS A 38 -8.80 4.65 16.63
C LYS A 38 -7.49 5.18 16.05
N ASN A 39 -7.38 6.50 15.97
CA ASN A 39 -6.16 7.22 15.60
C ASN A 39 -5.60 6.87 14.20
N ILE A 40 -6.43 6.37 13.30
CA ILE A 40 -6.05 6.18 11.91
C ILE A 40 -5.86 7.53 11.23
N TYR A 41 -4.75 7.67 10.52
CA TYR A 41 -4.50 8.82 9.65
C TYR A 41 -4.68 8.41 8.19
N TYR A 42 -5.46 9.18 7.44
CA TYR A 42 -5.80 8.87 6.06
C TYR A 42 -4.90 9.66 5.09
N PRO A 43 -4.39 9.01 4.03
CA PRO A 43 -3.61 9.68 2.98
C PRO A 43 -4.51 10.58 2.12
N PRO A 44 -3.97 11.26 1.10
CA PRO A 44 -4.79 11.97 0.14
C PRO A 44 -5.90 11.09 -0.46
N LYS A 45 -7.05 11.69 -0.74
CA LYS A 45 -8.27 11.00 -1.24
C LYS A 45 -8.00 10.04 -2.42
N VAL A 46 -7.11 10.41 -3.33
CA VAL A 46 -6.74 9.60 -4.49
C VAL A 46 -6.14 8.24 -4.06
N SER A 47 -5.33 8.23 -3.00
CA SER A 47 -4.72 6.99 -2.48
C SER A 47 -5.79 6.05 -1.90
N ILE A 48 -6.82 6.60 -1.21
CA ILE A 48 -7.96 5.79 -0.73
C ILE A 48 -8.79 5.23 -1.90
N GLU A 49 -8.95 5.98 -2.96
CA GLU A 49 -9.69 5.54 -4.13
C GLU A 49 -8.97 4.39 -4.86
N GLN A 50 -7.64 4.46 -4.95
CA GLN A 50 -6.80 3.49 -5.64
C GLN A 50 -6.47 2.23 -4.82
N THR A 51 -6.48 2.31 -3.49
CA THR A 51 -6.15 1.15 -2.66
C THR A 51 -7.14 -0.01 -2.84
N SER A 52 -6.71 -1.23 -2.58
CA SER A 52 -7.57 -2.42 -2.53
C SER A 52 -8.68 -2.26 -1.48
N SER A 53 -9.82 -2.92 -1.68
CA SER A 53 -10.76 -3.17 -0.58
C SER A 53 -10.21 -4.26 0.34
N GLU A 54 -10.68 -4.31 1.58
CA GLU A 54 -10.30 -5.39 2.50
C GLU A 54 -10.67 -6.77 1.97
N VAL A 55 -11.82 -6.89 1.30
CA VAL A 55 -12.24 -8.14 0.66
C VAL A 55 -11.24 -8.58 -0.40
N THR A 56 -10.82 -7.66 -1.27
CA THR A 56 -9.83 -7.96 -2.31
C THR A 56 -8.46 -8.29 -1.73
N ALA A 57 -8.03 -7.57 -0.69
CA ALA A 57 -6.75 -7.83 -0.02
C ALA A 57 -6.76 -9.17 0.72
N SER A 58 -7.85 -9.50 1.40
CA SER A 58 -8.05 -10.81 2.03
C SER A 58 -8.00 -11.95 1.02
N TYR A 59 -8.68 -11.81 -0.12
CA TYR A 59 -8.62 -12.80 -1.20
C TYR A 59 -7.18 -13.00 -1.70
N LYS A 60 -6.46 -11.92 -1.99
CA LYS A 60 -5.08 -11.99 -2.47
C LYS A 60 -4.15 -12.66 -1.46
N SER A 61 -4.31 -12.36 -0.18
CA SER A 61 -3.48 -13.01 0.86
C SER A 61 -3.74 -14.50 0.96
N GLY A 62 -4.96 -14.97 0.69
CA GLY A 62 -5.33 -16.38 0.75
C GLY A 62 -4.85 -17.25 -0.43
N ILE A 63 -4.41 -16.64 -1.54
CA ILE A 63 -3.94 -17.41 -2.71
C ILE A 63 -2.42 -17.62 -2.76
N VAL A 64 -1.69 -17.08 -1.79
CA VAL A 64 -0.25 -17.26 -1.64
C VAL A 64 0.09 -17.74 -0.23
N SER A 65 1.23 -18.40 -0.06
CA SER A 65 1.68 -18.89 1.24
C SER A 65 3.20 -18.81 1.36
N GLY A 66 3.69 -18.74 2.59
CA GLY A 66 5.10 -18.64 2.91
C GLY A 66 5.33 -18.04 4.28
N LYS A 67 6.59 -17.82 4.62
CA LYS A 67 7.02 -17.17 5.86
C LYS A 67 7.27 -15.69 5.66
N SER A 68 7.76 -15.30 4.48
CA SER A 68 8.17 -13.94 4.14
C SER A 68 7.54 -13.46 2.84
N ILE A 69 7.08 -12.22 2.82
CA ILE A 69 6.57 -11.56 1.62
C ILE A 69 7.13 -10.14 1.53
N LEU A 70 7.49 -9.75 0.31
CA LEU A 70 7.88 -8.38 -0.03
C LEU A 70 6.80 -7.75 -0.89
N ASP A 71 6.20 -6.67 -0.39
CA ASP A 71 5.29 -5.81 -1.14
C ASP A 71 6.10 -4.65 -1.74
N LEU A 72 6.33 -4.70 -3.05
CA LEU A 72 7.11 -3.68 -3.78
C LEU A 72 6.35 -2.36 -3.99
N THR A 73 5.04 -2.34 -3.79
CA THR A 73 4.13 -1.26 -4.17
C THR A 73 3.11 -0.97 -3.06
N GLY A 74 3.59 -0.84 -1.84
CA GLY A 74 2.82 -0.91 -0.62
C GLY A 74 1.66 0.08 -0.48
N GLY A 75 1.82 1.31 -0.97
CA GLY A 75 0.78 2.34 -0.90
C GLY A 75 0.30 2.59 0.54
N PHE A 76 -1.01 2.63 0.72
CA PHE A 76 -1.65 2.80 2.04
C PHE A 76 -1.51 1.58 2.96
N GLY A 77 -1.04 0.44 2.44
CA GLY A 77 -0.70 -0.75 3.23
C GLY A 77 -1.85 -1.74 3.45
N VAL A 78 -2.96 -1.63 2.72
CA VAL A 78 -4.10 -2.55 2.91
C VAL A 78 -3.72 -4.00 2.56
N ASP A 79 -3.01 -4.21 1.46
CA ASP A 79 -2.56 -5.54 1.06
C ASP A 79 -1.52 -6.09 2.05
N SER A 80 -0.52 -5.30 2.42
CA SER A 80 0.49 -5.66 3.43
C SER A 80 -0.14 -6.03 4.78
N TYR A 81 -1.20 -5.32 5.21
CA TYR A 81 -1.95 -5.66 6.43
C TYR A 81 -2.57 -7.06 6.34
N TYR A 82 -3.17 -7.44 5.20
CA TYR A 82 -3.75 -8.75 5.05
C TYR A 82 -2.69 -9.84 4.91
N PHE A 83 -1.56 -9.57 4.25
CA PHE A 83 -0.41 -10.46 4.25
C PHE A 83 0.15 -10.70 5.65
N SER A 84 0.17 -9.69 6.51
CA SER A 84 0.70 -9.82 7.88
C SER A 84 -0.07 -10.81 8.76
N LYS A 85 -1.31 -11.12 8.41
CA LYS A 85 -2.12 -12.13 9.11
C LYS A 85 -1.71 -13.56 8.80
N LEU A 86 -1.01 -13.79 7.68
CA LEU A 86 -0.66 -15.11 7.17
C LEU A 86 0.85 -15.34 7.06
N PHE A 87 1.64 -14.28 6.95
CA PHE A 87 3.10 -14.34 6.85
C PHE A 87 3.75 -13.93 8.18
N GLN A 88 4.90 -14.52 8.48
CA GLN A 88 5.68 -14.18 9.69
C GLN A 88 6.40 -12.85 9.54
N LYS A 89 6.83 -12.50 8.32
CA LYS A 89 7.53 -11.26 7.97
C LYS A 89 6.94 -10.66 6.71
N VAL A 90 6.60 -9.39 6.78
CA VAL A 90 6.16 -8.58 5.62
C VAL A 90 7.08 -7.38 5.51
N ILE A 91 7.65 -7.17 4.35
CA ILE A 91 8.34 -5.91 4.00
C ILE A 91 7.40 -5.11 3.12
N HIS A 92 7.12 -3.87 3.53
CA HIS A 92 6.24 -2.93 2.82
C HIS A 92 7.08 -1.79 2.26
N CYS A 93 7.27 -1.74 0.95
CA CYS A 93 7.97 -0.66 0.28
C CYS A 93 6.99 0.35 -0.32
N GLU A 94 7.18 1.63 0.00
CA GLU A 94 6.42 2.74 -0.57
C GLU A 94 7.36 3.91 -0.87
N ILE A 95 7.37 4.33 -2.13
CA ILE A 95 8.29 5.37 -2.63
C ILE A 95 7.96 6.76 -2.08
N THR A 96 6.66 7.03 -1.84
CA THR A 96 6.19 8.31 -1.32
C THR A 96 6.34 8.35 0.19
N LYS A 97 7.35 9.08 0.69
CA LYS A 97 7.69 9.13 2.11
C LYS A 97 6.48 9.40 3.02
N SER A 98 5.65 10.37 2.69
CA SER A 98 4.47 10.70 3.50
C SER A 98 3.43 9.56 3.56
N ILE A 99 3.27 8.79 2.49
CA ILE A 99 2.37 7.63 2.46
C ILE A 99 2.97 6.48 3.26
N SER A 100 4.28 6.24 3.14
CA SER A 100 5.01 5.24 3.94
C SER A 100 4.90 5.53 5.44
N GLU A 101 5.08 6.79 5.85
CA GLU A 101 4.94 7.22 7.26
C GLU A 101 3.51 7.03 7.77
N ILE A 102 2.49 7.34 6.95
CA ILE A 102 1.08 7.09 7.28
C ILE A 102 0.82 5.59 7.44
N ALA A 103 1.31 4.75 6.53
CA ALA A 103 1.16 3.30 6.62
C ALA A 103 1.81 2.76 7.91
N ALA A 104 3.04 3.17 8.20
CA ALA A 104 3.78 2.79 9.41
C ALA A 104 3.03 3.18 10.70
N HIS A 105 2.48 4.41 10.75
CA HIS A 105 1.64 4.86 11.85
C HIS A 105 0.41 3.97 12.00
N ASN A 106 -0.32 3.73 10.91
CA ASN A 106 -1.56 2.96 10.93
C ASN A 106 -1.34 1.49 11.31
N PHE A 107 -0.25 0.86 10.88
CA PHE A 107 0.09 -0.51 11.30
C PHE A 107 0.25 -0.60 12.82
N LYS A 108 0.86 0.42 13.47
CA LYS A 108 0.94 0.48 14.93
C LYS A 108 -0.44 0.62 15.57
N GLN A 109 -1.33 1.47 15.01
CA GLN A 109 -2.70 1.64 15.52
C GLN A 109 -3.55 0.36 15.35
N LEU A 110 -3.26 -0.44 14.33
CA LEU A 110 -3.88 -1.73 14.05
C LEU A 110 -3.20 -2.90 14.79
N ALA A 111 -2.24 -2.62 15.69
CA ALA A 111 -1.47 -3.58 16.48
C ALA A 111 -0.73 -4.63 15.63
N ILE A 112 -0.23 -4.25 14.47
CA ILE A 112 0.58 -5.10 13.59
C ILE A 112 2.06 -4.92 13.93
N LEU A 113 2.75 -6.03 14.22
CA LEU A 113 4.13 -6.04 14.69
C LEU A 113 5.13 -6.67 13.71
N ASN A 114 4.64 -7.34 12.68
CA ASN A 114 5.43 -8.13 11.72
C ASN A 114 5.52 -7.50 10.32
N ILE A 115 5.18 -6.19 10.21
CA ILE A 115 5.40 -5.41 9.00
C ILE A 115 6.57 -4.44 9.25
N GLU A 116 7.58 -4.52 8.41
CA GLU A 116 8.65 -3.54 8.30
C GLU A 116 8.33 -2.60 7.14
N THR A 117 8.30 -1.29 7.40
CA THR A 117 8.02 -0.27 6.37
C THR A 117 9.32 0.36 5.88
N ILE A 118 9.49 0.36 4.57
CA ILE A 118 10.64 0.90 3.86
C ILE A 118 10.17 2.07 2.98
N SER A 119 10.64 3.28 3.27
CA SER A 119 10.34 4.47 2.49
C SER A 119 11.32 4.60 1.32
N GLU A 120 11.19 3.71 0.34
CA GLU A 120 12.04 3.65 -0.85
C GLU A 120 11.30 2.98 -2.00
N ASN A 121 11.81 3.17 -3.23
CA ASN A 121 11.37 2.39 -4.39
C ASN A 121 11.63 0.90 -4.14
N GLY A 122 10.58 0.06 -4.27
CA GLY A 122 10.67 -1.37 -3.95
C GLY A 122 11.70 -2.13 -4.80
N LEU A 123 11.89 -1.78 -6.08
CA LEU A 123 12.93 -2.39 -6.91
C LEU A 123 14.33 -2.00 -6.45
N GLU A 124 14.56 -0.76 -6.02
CA GLU A 124 15.85 -0.32 -5.48
C GLU A 124 16.16 -1.01 -4.16
N TYR A 125 15.16 -1.16 -3.29
CA TYR A 125 15.28 -1.97 -2.09
C TYR A 125 15.64 -3.42 -2.43
N LEU A 126 14.95 -4.04 -3.40
CA LEU A 126 15.17 -5.42 -3.81
C LEU A 126 16.59 -5.65 -4.38
N LYS A 127 17.13 -4.68 -5.14
CA LYS A 127 18.50 -4.72 -5.67
C LYS A 127 19.55 -4.76 -4.55
N LYS A 128 19.34 -3.99 -3.48
CA LYS A 128 20.26 -3.87 -2.33
C LYS A 128 20.10 -5.00 -1.33
N SER A 129 18.90 -5.56 -1.20
CA SER A 129 18.60 -6.62 -0.24
C SER A 129 19.34 -7.91 -0.59
N THR A 130 19.90 -8.58 0.40
CA THR A 130 20.43 -9.95 0.28
C THR A 130 19.39 -11.02 0.57
N GLU A 131 18.20 -10.62 1.03
CA GLU A 131 17.13 -11.55 1.41
C GLU A 131 16.49 -12.23 0.18
N ILE A 132 16.05 -13.45 0.41
CA ILE A 132 15.19 -14.21 -0.50
C ILE A 132 13.81 -14.29 0.15
N PHE A 133 12.78 -14.00 -0.61
CA PHE A 133 11.40 -13.99 -0.13
C PHE A 133 10.64 -15.20 -0.66
N ASP A 134 9.68 -15.71 0.12
CA ASP A 134 8.79 -16.76 -0.38
C ASP A 134 7.87 -16.21 -1.47
N VAL A 135 7.43 -14.96 -1.30
CA VAL A 135 6.55 -14.26 -2.26
C VAL A 135 7.02 -12.83 -2.47
N ILE A 136 6.97 -12.34 -3.70
CA ILE A 136 7.01 -10.90 -4.03
C ILE A 136 5.64 -10.51 -4.57
N TYR A 137 5.01 -9.50 -3.94
CA TYR A 137 3.75 -8.91 -4.38
C TYR A 137 4.00 -7.59 -5.11
N ILE A 138 3.26 -7.37 -6.20
CA ILE A 138 3.35 -6.16 -7.01
C ILE A 138 1.96 -5.74 -7.48
N ASP A 139 1.57 -4.50 -7.21
CA ASP A 139 0.39 -3.82 -7.79
C ASP A 139 0.89 -2.61 -8.61
N PRO A 140 1.35 -2.83 -9.84
CA PRO A 140 2.02 -1.78 -10.60
C PRO A 140 1.03 -0.67 -10.97
N SER A 141 1.49 0.60 -10.84
CA SER A 141 0.73 1.76 -11.26
C SER A 141 0.52 1.72 -12.78
N ARG A 142 -0.72 1.92 -13.22
CA ARG A 142 -1.09 2.03 -14.65
C ARG A 142 -0.97 3.45 -15.20
N ARG A 143 -0.29 4.33 -14.50
CA ARG A 143 -0.02 5.70 -14.94
C ARG A 143 1.47 5.85 -15.19
N ASN A 144 1.81 6.25 -16.41
CA ASN A 144 3.17 6.66 -16.75
C ASN A 144 3.50 8.04 -16.14
N ASP A 145 4.73 8.52 -16.34
CA ASP A 145 5.20 9.82 -15.85
C ASP A 145 4.33 11.00 -16.31
N VAL A 146 3.64 10.88 -17.45
CA VAL A 146 2.68 11.86 -17.99
C VAL A 146 1.25 11.67 -17.43
N LYS A 147 1.04 10.73 -16.47
CA LYS A 147 -0.25 10.39 -15.84
C LYS A 147 -1.32 9.85 -16.81
N GLU A 148 -0.92 9.36 -17.95
CA GLU A 148 -1.81 8.65 -18.88
C GLU A 148 -2.02 7.20 -18.44
N LYS A 149 -3.23 6.65 -18.69
CA LYS A 149 -3.52 5.24 -18.46
C LYS A 149 -2.72 4.37 -19.43
N VAL A 150 -2.01 3.39 -18.90
CA VAL A 150 -1.26 2.40 -19.69
C VAL A 150 -1.85 1.01 -19.46
N PHE A 151 -1.79 0.17 -20.49
CA PHE A 151 -2.42 -1.15 -20.49
C PHE A 151 -1.41 -2.30 -20.51
N LEU A 152 -0.19 -2.03 -20.98
CA LEU A 152 0.85 -3.05 -21.08
C LEU A 152 1.73 -3.02 -19.83
N LEU A 153 2.10 -4.19 -19.31
CA LEU A 153 2.96 -4.30 -18.13
C LEU A 153 4.32 -3.63 -18.27
N LYS A 154 4.82 -3.50 -19.52
CA LYS A 154 6.06 -2.79 -19.82
C LYS A 154 5.95 -1.27 -19.61
N ASP A 155 4.74 -0.73 -19.66
CA ASP A 155 4.46 0.71 -19.54
C ASP A 155 3.96 1.06 -18.12
N CYS A 156 3.83 0.05 -17.23
CA CYS A 156 3.46 0.24 -15.83
C CYS A 156 4.69 0.52 -14.97
N GLU A 157 4.46 1.09 -13.79
CA GLU A 157 5.49 1.28 -12.77
C GLU A 157 5.20 0.42 -11.53
N PRO A 158 6.14 -0.46 -11.15
CA PRO A 158 7.40 -0.78 -11.85
C PRO A 158 7.20 -1.54 -13.16
N ASN A 159 8.13 -1.37 -14.11
CA ASN A 159 8.18 -2.15 -15.36
C ASN A 159 8.58 -3.60 -15.04
N ILE A 160 7.60 -4.50 -15.04
CA ILE A 160 7.81 -5.90 -14.64
C ILE A 160 8.65 -6.68 -15.66
N PRO A 161 8.38 -6.62 -16.99
CA PRO A 161 9.17 -7.33 -17.99
C PRO A 161 10.67 -7.04 -17.91
N GLU A 162 11.06 -5.77 -17.71
CA GLU A 162 12.48 -5.40 -17.61
C GLU A 162 13.15 -5.89 -16.32
N ASN A 163 12.39 -6.13 -15.27
CA ASN A 163 12.90 -6.51 -13.96
C ASN A 163 12.65 -7.97 -13.60
N ILE A 164 12.12 -8.78 -14.53
CA ILE A 164 11.69 -10.15 -14.26
C ILE A 164 12.82 -11.05 -13.75
N ASP A 165 14.02 -10.91 -14.31
CA ASP A 165 15.20 -11.69 -13.89
C ASP A 165 15.65 -11.34 -12.48
N LEU A 166 15.57 -10.06 -12.10
CA LEU A 166 15.84 -9.60 -10.74
C LEU A 166 14.82 -10.20 -9.76
N LEU A 167 13.54 -10.16 -10.12
CA LEU A 167 12.47 -10.69 -9.30
C LEU A 167 12.67 -12.19 -9.04
N PHE A 168 12.91 -12.99 -10.08
CA PHE A 168 13.12 -14.44 -9.94
C PHE A 168 14.46 -14.83 -9.30
N LYS A 169 15.43 -13.93 -9.20
CA LYS A 169 16.61 -14.15 -8.35
C LYS A 169 16.28 -14.06 -6.85
N LYS A 170 15.17 -13.42 -6.49
CA LYS A 170 14.79 -13.11 -5.10
C LYS A 170 13.55 -13.85 -4.61
N THR A 171 12.80 -14.49 -5.50
CA THR A 171 11.63 -15.31 -5.14
C THR A 171 11.36 -16.38 -6.20
N LYS A 172 10.62 -17.41 -5.79
CA LYS A 172 10.04 -18.39 -6.73
C LYS A 172 8.58 -18.07 -7.07
N THR A 173 7.95 -17.15 -6.33
CA THR A 173 6.53 -16.84 -6.47
C THR A 173 6.32 -15.32 -6.57
N ILE A 174 5.75 -14.86 -7.67
CA ILE A 174 5.36 -13.47 -7.87
C ILE A 174 3.84 -13.41 -7.91
N LEU A 175 3.24 -12.62 -7.02
CA LEU A 175 1.83 -12.26 -7.06
C LEU A 175 1.70 -10.88 -7.71
N LEU A 176 1.16 -10.86 -8.92
CA LEU A 176 0.95 -9.63 -9.68
C LEU A 176 -0.55 -9.30 -9.73
N LYS A 177 -0.93 -8.14 -9.21
CA LYS A 177 -2.29 -7.63 -9.38
C LYS A 177 -2.38 -6.91 -10.73
N ARG A 178 -3.32 -7.35 -11.56
CA ARG A 178 -3.70 -6.69 -12.81
C ARG A 178 -5.21 -6.56 -12.85
N SER A 179 -5.73 -5.37 -13.14
CA SER A 179 -7.14 -5.23 -13.50
C SER A 179 -7.26 -5.27 -15.01
N GLU A 180 -8.08 -6.16 -15.51
CA GLU A 180 -8.59 -6.15 -16.88
C GLU A 180 -9.81 -5.22 -16.91
N GLU A 181 -9.86 -4.33 -17.90
CA GLU A 181 -11.09 -3.56 -18.23
C GLU A 181 -11.82 -4.28 -19.33
#